data_948085504ac4e165edaeaa958e5130eb
#
_entry.id   948085504ac4e165edaeaa958e5130eb
#
_cell.length_a   1.000
_cell.length_b   1.000
_cell.length_c   1.000
_cell.angle_alpha   90.00
_cell.angle_beta   90.00
_cell.angle_gamma   90.00
#
_symmetry.space_group_name_H-M   'P 1'
#
loop_
_entity.id
_entity.type
_entity.pdbx_description
1 polymer ?
#
loop_
_entity_poly.entity_id
_entity_poly.type
_entity_poly.pdbx_seq_one_letter_code
_entity_poly.pdbx_strand_id
1 'polypeptide(L)'
;MERKIYSGGNIVLPDRVMKGSLVVEGETIVGILRPGVNLGSDYEVIDVAGKVLMPGVIDSHVHMWDPSPQNYREDWKCGSQCAASGGITTIVDMPLSVPPVVDEKGFQIKYDVAKKDSCVDFAFWGGLTPGCLEHLEELDRLGCVAYKGFMSFANPDYPQITDGYFVKGMRIAAGFDGLIGVHAENAEAADFGSKEMAARVNIPNHMHDEARPWWVELEAIQRAVLFAKATGVRLYICHMTIAEGAEFLKNAKKEGVKVYVETCPHYLLFDRDVMDEKGAYAKCNPPIRSRENVEKMWEYVFDGTIDVLGSDHGPYSDEEKVKNGNFFLEYSGFGGFDAMLAGMITEGVHKRGLPLTTLSAITAGNTAHIMGLAPKKGSLLPGADADILVVDLNEEWVFDGTKSFSKTKSIHNIYHGANLKGKVKQTWVRGKLVYQNGCICQPGGYGQYIPKIK
;
A
#
# COMPACT_ATOMS: atom_id res chain seq x y z
N MET A 1 -26.86 9.48 -18.07
CA MET A 1 -25.67 9.51 -17.17
C MET A 1 -26.18 9.67 -15.76
N GLU A 2 -25.73 8.84 -14.84
CA GLU A 2 -26.15 8.97 -13.44
C GLU A 2 -25.57 10.26 -12.85
N ARG A 3 -26.36 10.97 -12.06
CA ARG A 3 -25.97 12.22 -11.41
C ARG A 3 -26.19 12.10 -9.92
N LYS A 4 -25.15 12.37 -9.14
CA LYS A 4 -25.16 12.23 -7.69
C LYS A 4 -24.62 13.48 -7.01
N ILE A 5 -25.15 13.78 -5.84
CA ILE A 5 -24.65 14.83 -4.96
C ILE A 5 -24.46 14.25 -3.54
N TYR A 6 -23.23 14.23 -3.05
CA TYR A 6 -22.88 13.84 -1.69
C TYR A 6 -22.98 15.10 -0.82
N SER A 7 -24.06 15.21 -0.05
CA SER A 7 -24.48 16.46 0.57
C SER A 7 -24.15 16.53 2.07
N GLY A 8 -23.62 17.67 2.51
CA GLY A 8 -23.50 18.03 3.92
C GLY A 8 -22.27 17.54 4.65
N GLY A 9 -21.35 16.87 3.97
CA GLY A 9 -20.10 16.35 4.55
C GLY A 9 -18.97 17.37 4.65
N ASN A 10 -17.88 16.96 5.30
CA ASN A 10 -16.58 17.61 5.23
C ASN A 10 -15.75 16.97 4.12
N ILE A 11 -15.31 17.73 3.14
CA ILE A 11 -14.58 17.26 1.96
C ILE A 11 -13.10 17.50 2.19
N VAL A 12 -12.28 16.45 2.13
CA VAL A 12 -10.83 16.54 2.22
C VAL A 12 -10.27 16.80 0.82
N LEU A 13 -9.74 18.00 0.61
CA LEU A 13 -9.04 18.42 -0.58
C LEU A 13 -7.52 18.37 -0.33
N PRO A 14 -6.68 18.47 -1.37
CA PRO A 14 -5.23 18.41 -1.20
C PRO A 14 -4.65 19.42 -0.21
N ASP A 15 -5.24 20.61 -0.12
CA ASP A 15 -4.76 21.76 0.66
C ASP A 15 -5.60 22.11 1.90
N ARG A 16 -6.83 21.57 2.00
CA ARG A 16 -7.77 21.92 3.07
C ARG A 16 -8.89 20.92 3.25
N VAL A 17 -9.57 21.05 4.39
CA VAL A 17 -10.88 20.42 4.62
C VAL A 17 -11.95 21.50 4.58
N MET A 18 -13.03 21.25 3.81
CA MET A 18 -14.13 22.21 3.72
C MET A 18 -15.49 21.53 3.80
N LYS A 19 -16.46 22.19 4.43
CA LYS A 19 -17.86 21.73 4.41
C LYS A 19 -18.50 22.06 3.06
N GLY A 20 -19.16 21.08 2.46
CA GLY A 20 -19.75 21.27 1.14
C GLY A 20 -20.52 20.06 0.64
N SER A 21 -20.79 20.07 -0.65
CA SER A 21 -21.40 18.96 -1.38
C SER A 21 -20.54 18.62 -2.59
N LEU A 22 -20.24 17.35 -2.79
CA LEU A 22 -19.49 16.86 -3.95
C LEU A 22 -20.45 16.42 -5.04
N VAL A 23 -20.24 16.87 -6.27
CA VAL A 23 -21.11 16.60 -7.41
C VAL A 23 -20.41 15.64 -8.37
N VAL A 24 -21.11 14.57 -8.72
CA VAL A 24 -20.61 13.50 -9.60
C VAL A 24 -21.58 13.32 -10.78
N GLU A 25 -21.04 13.25 -11.99
CA GLU A 25 -21.77 12.86 -13.19
C GLU A 25 -21.06 11.65 -13.84
N GLY A 26 -21.77 10.54 -13.92
CA GLY A 26 -21.19 9.27 -14.37
C GLY A 26 -20.07 8.79 -13.45
N GLU A 27 -18.87 8.72 -13.99
CA GLU A 27 -17.65 8.26 -13.27
C GLU A 27 -16.79 9.41 -12.72
N THR A 28 -17.17 10.68 -12.99
CA THR A 28 -16.28 11.83 -12.77
C THR A 28 -16.84 12.81 -11.76
N ILE A 29 -15.98 13.36 -10.93
CA ILE A 29 -16.28 14.51 -10.08
C ILE A 29 -16.35 15.74 -10.97
N VAL A 30 -17.50 16.44 -10.97
CA VAL A 30 -17.71 17.62 -11.83
C VAL A 30 -17.73 18.93 -11.05
N GLY A 31 -17.88 18.89 -9.71
CA GLY A 31 -17.91 20.11 -8.95
C GLY A 31 -17.96 19.92 -7.43
N ILE A 32 -17.67 21.02 -6.73
CA ILE A 32 -17.81 21.13 -5.28
C ILE A 32 -18.66 22.37 -5.01
N LEU A 33 -19.76 22.18 -4.27
CA LEU A 33 -20.71 23.22 -3.98
C LEU A 33 -20.67 23.62 -2.52
N ARG A 34 -21.02 24.88 -2.25
CA ARG A 34 -21.24 25.33 -0.86
C ARG A 34 -22.45 24.62 -0.25
N PRO A 35 -22.52 24.48 1.10
CA PRO A 35 -23.67 23.91 1.76
C PRO A 35 -24.98 24.60 1.35
N GLY A 36 -26.05 23.80 1.16
CA GLY A 36 -27.39 24.33 0.89
C GLY A 36 -27.71 24.65 -0.58
N VAL A 37 -26.75 24.47 -1.50
CA VAL A 37 -27.04 24.59 -2.94
C VAL A 37 -27.88 23.39 -3.40
N ASN A 38 -29.04 23.65 -3.99
CA ASN A 38 -29.90 22.64 -4.58
C ASN A 38 -29.75 22.62 -6.09
N LEU A 39 -29.39 21.47 -6.66
CA LEU A 39 -29.24 21.25 -8.11
C LEU A 39 -30.54 20.77 -8.79
N GLY A 40 -31.67 20.71 -8.06
CA GLY A 40 -32.93 20.20 -8.58
C GLY A 40 -33.08 18.67 -8.47
N SER A 41 -34.18 18.15 -9.02
CA SER A 41 -34.57 16.74 -8.92
C SER A 41 -33.79 15.77 -9.78
N ASP A 42 -32.90 16.27 -10.64
CA ASP A 42 -32.12 15.45 -11.59
C ASP A 42 -30.92 14.74 -10.95
N TYR A 43 -30.62 15.06 -9.68
CA TYR A 43 -29.53 14.48 -8.94
C TYR A 43 -30.04 13.58 -7.80
N GLU A 44 -29.50 12.37 -7.71
CA GLU A 44 -29.62 11.52 -6.53
C GLU A 44 -28.85 12.16 -5.36
N VAL A 45 -29.54 12.43 -4.26
CA VAL A 45 -28.91 13.03 -3.07
C VAL A 45 -28.48 11.92 -2.12
N ILE A 46 -27.19 11.86 -1.85
CA ILE A 46 -26.58 10.98 -0.87
C ILE A 46 -26.24 11.84 0.36
N ASP A 47 -26.99 11.64 1.45
CA ASP A 47 -26.76 12.36 2.69
C ASP A 47 -25.49 11.84 3.40
N VAL A 48 -24.52 12.72 3.56
CA VAL A 48 -23.24 12.46 4.24
C VAL A 48 -23.00 13.48 5.36
N ALA A 49 -24.08 14.06 5.90
CA ALA A 49 -23.99 15.00 7.02
C ALA A 49 -23.29 14.36 8.23
N GLY A 50 -22.33 15.11 8.81
CA GLY A 50 -21.51 14.64 9.93
C GLY A 50 -20.41 13.64 9.57
N LYS A 51 -20.27 13.26 8.29
CA LYS A 51 -19.22 12.40 7.78
C LYS A 51 -18.13 13.20 7.06
N VAL A 52 -17.03 12.53 6.80
CA VAL A 52 -15.92 13.05 6.01
C VAL A 52 -15.88 12.33 4.67
N LEU A 53 -15.77 13.11 3.60
CA LEU A 53 -15.47 12.62 2.26
C LEU A 53 -13.96 12.68 2.04
N MET A 54 -13.34 11.54 1.78
CA MET A 54 -11.91 11.44 1.43
C MET A 54 -11.78 10.84 0.03
N PRO A 55 -10.69 11.15 -0.70
CA PRO A 55 -10.39 10.39 -1.91
C PRO A 55 -10.18 8.92 -1.55
N GLY A 56 -10.51 8.03 -2.46
CA GLY A 56 -10.23 6.61 -2.34
C GLY A 56 -8.76 6.35 -2.12
N VAL A 57 -8.44 5.46 -1.19
CA VAL A 57 -7.05 5.04 -0.94
C VAL A 57 -6.49 4.34 -2.17
N ILE A 58 -5.25 4.66 -2.52
CA ILE A 58 -4.45 3.95 -3.52
C ILE A 58 -3.37 3.19 -2.77
N ASP A 59 -3.55 1.90 -2.62
CA ASP A 59 -2.54 1.07 -1.95
C ASP A 59 -1.42 0.72 -2.93
N SER A 60 -0.25 1.28 -2.68
CA SER A 60 0.93 1.19 -3.56
C SER A 60 1.62 -0.17 -3.53
N HIS A 61 1.33 -1.03 -2.54
CA HIS A 61 2.12 -2.21 -2.23
C HIS A 61 1.24 -3.36 -1.74
N VAL A 62 0.85 -4.22 -2.67
CA VAL A 62 -0.04 -5.35 -2.38
C VAL A 62 0.49 -6.61 -3.06
N HIS A 63 0.35 -7.76 -2.41
CA HIS A 63 0.68 -9.08 -2.96
C HIS A 63 -0.59 -9.92 -3.11
N MET A 64 -1.23 -9.82 -4.27
CA MET A 64 -2.26 -10.78 -4.68
C MET A 64 -1.56 -12.06 -5.19
N TRP A 65 -1.82 -13.17 -4.53
CA TRP A 65 -1.23 -14.47 -4.89
C TRP A 65 -1.91 -15.11 -6.11
N ASP A 66 -2.54 -14.31 -6.97
CA ASP A 66 -3.29 -14.76 -8.12
C ASP A 66 -2.87 -13.97 -9.38
N PRO A 67 -2.49 -14.58 -10.47
CA PRO A 67 -2.47 -16.05 -10.69
C PRO A 67 -1.27 -16.72 -10.04
N SER A 68 -1.50 -17.74 -9.25
CA SER A 68 -0.46 -18.68 -8.82
C SER A 68 -1.09 -19.89 -8.12
N PRO A 69 -0.36 -21.00 -7.94
CA PRO A 69 -0.83 -22.13 -7.12
C PRO A 69 -1.15 -21.74 -5.67
N GLN A 70 -0.60 -20.59 -5.20
CA GLN A 70 -0.80 -20.07 -3.85
C GLN A 70 -1.99 -19.10 -3.74
N ASN A 71 -2.87 -19.02 -4.74
CA ASN A 71 -4.04 -18.13 -4.67
C ASN A 71 -5.05 -18.49 -3.56
N TYR A 72 -4.83 -19.60 -2.83
CA TYR A 72 -5.54 -19.89 -1.59
C TYR A 72 -5.18 -18.92 -0.45
N ARG A 73 -4.01 -18.21 -0.52
CA ARG A 73 -3.61 -17.17 0.43
C ARG A 73 -4.42 -15.90 0.23
N GLU A 74 -4.53 -15.45 -1.03
CA GLU A 74 -5.38 -14.32 -1.44
C GLU A 74 -5.60 -14.36 -2.95
N ASP A 75 -6.83 -14.06 -3.37
CA ASP A 75 -7.17 -13.91 -4.78
C ASP A 75 -7.75 -12.51 -5.06
N TRP A 76 -7.88 -12.16 -6.33
CA TRP A 76 -8.40 -10.85 -6.74
C TRP A 76 -9.84 -10.62 -6.26
N LYS A 77 -10.66 -11.66 -6.16
CA LYS A 77 -12.03 -11.55 -5.71
C LYS A 77 -12.09 -11.17 -4.23
N CYS A 78 -11.51 -11.99 -3.37
CA CYS A 78 -11.55 -11.78 -1.92
C CYS A 78 -10.70 -10.57 -1.51
N GLY A 79 -9.48 -10.46 -2.06
CA GLY A 79 -8.58 -9.35 -1.75
C GLY A 79 -9.13 -7.99 -2.17
N SER A 80 -9.75 -7.86 -3.36
CA SER A 80 -10.36 -6.60 -3.77
C SER A 80 -11.59 -6.22 -2.92
N GLN A 81 -12.36 -7.21 -2.45
CA GLN A 81 -13.45 -6.98 -1.50
C GLN A 81 -12.92 -6.52 -0.13
N CYS A 82 -11.82 -7.13 0.33
CA CYS A 82 -11.14 -6.72 1.55
C CYS A 82 -10.60 -5.27 1.41
N ALA A 83 -9.97 -4.94 0.29
CA ALA A 83 -9.51 -3.60 -0.05
C ALA A 83 -10.67 -2.58 -0.01
N ALA A 84 -11.78 -2.88 -0.69
CA ALA A 84 -12.96 -2.01 -0.69
C ALA A 84 -13.51 -1.76 0.72
N SER A 85 -13.50 -2.76 1.60
CA SER A 85 -13.97 -2.62 2.98
C SER A 85 -13.08 -1.70 3.82
N GLY A 86 -11.78 -1.62 3.50
CA GLY A 86 -10.80 -0.71 4.10
C GLY A 86 -10.75 0.68 3.47
N GLY A 87 -11.52 0.92 2.38
CA GLY A 87 -11.52 2.20 1.68
C GLY A 87 -10.50 2.29 0.53
N ILE A 88 -9.89 1.18 0.14
CA ILE A 88 -8.98 1.13 -1.00
C ILE A 88 -9.80 1.03 -2.28
N THR A 89 -9.62 1.98 -3.18
CA THR A 89 -10.31 2.07 -4.48
C THR A 89 -9.41 1.69 -5.64
N THR A 90 -8.09 1.67 -5.41
CA THR A 90 -7.10 1.26 -6.41
C THR A 90 -6.01 0.44 -5.74
N ILE A 91 -5.77 -0.76 -6.22
CA ILE A 91 -4.70 -1.66 -5.79
C ILE A 91 -3.56 -1.56 -6.79
N VAL A 92 -2.34 -1.31 -6.32
CA VAL A 92 -1.13 -1.42 -7.15
C VAL A 92 -0.38 -2.69 -6.74
N ASP A 93 -0.60 -3.75 -7.51
CA ASP A 93 -0.15 -5.08 -7.14
C ASP A 93 1.28 -5.36 -7.59
N MET A 94 2.04 -6.01 -6.71
CA MET A 94 3.43 -6.38 -6.90
C MET A 94 3.60 -7.48 -7.95
N PRO A 95 4.77 -7.59 -8.62
CA PRO A 95 4.96 -8.51 -9.74
C PRO A 95 5.12 -9.98 -9.35
N LEU A 96 5.05 -10.34 -8.07
CA LEU A 96 5.41 -11.65 -7.52
C LEU A 96 4.31 -12.71 -7.64
N SER A 97 3.60 -12.79 -8.74
CA SER A 97 2.70 -13.91 -9.05
C SER A 97 3.48 -15.06 -9.75
N VAL A 98 2.81 -16.13 -10.05
CA VAL A 98 3.36 -17.25 -10.85
C VAL A 98 2.44 -17.48 -12.06
N PRO A 99 2.87 -17.06 -13.27
CA PRO A 99 4.15 -16.44 -13.60
C PRO A 99 4.25 -14.98 -13.07
N PRO A 100 5.50 -14.49 -12.82
CA PRO A 100 5.69 -13.10 -12.41
C PRO A 100 5.48 -12.12 -13.58
N VAL A 101 5.20 -10.85 -13.26
CA VAL A 101 5.02 -9.77 -14.27
C VAL A 101 6.40 -9.25 -14.70
N VAL A 102 7.13 -10.04 -15.47
CA VAL A 102 8.49 -9.71 -15.96
C VAL A 102 8.55 -9.52 -17.48
N ASP A 103 7.46 -9.81 -18.19
CA ASP A 103 7.28 -9.67 -19.64
C ASP A 103 5.78 -9.46 -19.96
N GLU A 104 5.45 -9.26 -21.22
CA GLU A 104 4.07 -9.12 -21.71
C GLU A 104 3.20 -10.33 -21.35
N LYS A 105 3.77 -11.54 -21.43
CA LYS A 105 3.02 -12.77 -21.14
C LYS A 105 2.60 -12.84 -19.67
N GLY A 106 3.52 -12.60 -18.73
CA GLY A 106 3.22 -12.55 -17.30
C GLY A 106 2.22 -11.43 -16.98
N PHE A 107 2.39 -10.27 -17.62
CA PHE A 107 1.46 -9.15 -17.51
C PHE A 107 0.04 -9.57 -17.96
N GLN A 108 -0.11 -10.15 -19.16
CA GLN A 108 -1.42 -10.48 -19.71
C GLN A 108 -2.16 -11.52 -18.86
N ILE A 109 -1.45 -12.55 -18.36
CA ILE A 109 -2.05 -13.57 -17.50
C ILE A 109 -2.59 -12.93 -16.22
N LYS A 110 -1.82 -12.06 -15.56
CA LYS A 110 -2.27 -11.37 -14.34
C LYS A 110 -3.42 -10.39 -14.64
N TYR A 111 -3.33 -9.65 -15.74
CA TYR A 111 -4.37 -8.73 -16.18
C TYR A 111 -5.72 -9.42 -16.38
N ASP A 112 -5.74 -10.58 -17.04
CA ASP A 112 -6.98 -11.31 -17.33
C ASP A 112 -7.69 -11.76 -16.05
N VAL A 113 -6.93 -12.22 -15.05
CA VAL A 113 -7.47 -12.63 -13.75
C VAL A 113 -7.98 -11.41 -12.97
N ALA A 114 -7.16 -10.36 -12.85
CA ALA A 114 -7.53 -9.15 -12.13
C ALA A 114 -8.77 -8.47 -12.72
N LYS A 115 -8.83 -8.35 -14.05
CA LYS A 115 -9.97 -7.78 -14.77
C LYS A 115 -11.26 -8.57 -14.56
N LYS A 116 -11.17 -9.89 -14.48
CA LYS A 116 -12.32 -10.75 -14.26
C LYS A 116 -12.89 -10.65 -12.85
N ASP A 117 -12.01 -10.55 -11.84
CA ASP A 117 -12.37 -10.83 -10.46
C ASP A 117 -12.30 -9.61 -9.52
N SER A 118 -11.59 -8.52 -9.89
CA SER A 118 -11.50 -7.32 -9.04
C SER A 118 -12.78 -6.50 -9.03
N CYS A 119 -13.20 -6.06 -7.84
CA CYS A 119 -14.30 -5.08 -7.66
C CYS A 119 -13.81 -3.64 -7.47
N VAL A 120 -12.50 -3.42 -7.33
CA VAL A 120 -11.87 -2.09 -7.30
C VAL A 120 -10.88 -1.95 -8.45
N ASP A 121 -10.46 -0.74 -8.77
CA ASP A 121 -9.48 -0.50 -9.83
C ASP A 121 -8.10 -1.03 -9.45
N PHE A 122 -7.27 -1.30 -10.44
CA PHE A 122 -5.96 -1.88 -10.21
C PHE A 122 -4.90 -1.40 -11.21
N ALA A 123 -3.66 -1.41 -10.77
CA ALA A 123 -2.46 -1.19 -11.57
C ALA A 123 -1.39 -2.22 -11.20
N PHE A 124 -0.32 -2.32 -11.98
CA PHE A 124 0.73 -3.31 -11.74
C PHE A 124 2.10 -2.68 -11.64
N TRP A 125 2.90 -3.23 -10.74
CA TRP A 125 4.35 -3.17 -10.81
C TRP A 125 4.84 -4.18 -11.85
N GLY A 126 5.80 -3.78 -12.66
CA GLY A 126 6.62 -4.72 -13.43
C GLY A 126 7.76 -5.27 -12.59
N GLY A 127 8.36 -6.37 -13.02
CA GLY A 127 9.51 -6.96 -12.35
C GLY A 127 10.82 -6.29 -12.74
N LEU A 128 11.76 -6.25 -11.78
CA LEU A 128 13.16 -5.88 -11.99
C LEU A 128 14.05 -7.00 -11.47
N THR A 129 14.38 -7.95 -12.32
CA THR A 129 15.22 -9.11 -12.04
C THR A 129 16.36 -9.22 -13.06
N PRO A 130 17.42 -9.99 -12.80
CA PRO A 130 18.52 -10.16 -13.77
C PRO A 130 18.06 -10.65 -15.15
N GLY A 131 16.98 -11.42 -15.20
CA GLY A 131 16.49 -12.06 -16.43
C GLY A 131 15.42 -11.27 -17.21
N CYS A 132 15.02 -10.06 -16.77
CA CYS A 132 13.91 -9.33 -17.43
C CYS A 132 14.25 -7.89 -17.84
N LEU A 133 15.51 -7.48 -17.78
CA LEU A 133 15.88 -6.09 -18.04
C LEU A 133 15.55 -5.62 -19.48
N GLU A 134 15.52 -6.53 -20.43
CA GLU A 134 15.15 -6.26 -21.83
C GLU A 134 13.66 -5.98 -22.02
N HIS A 135 12.81 -6.38 -21.05
CA HIS A 135 11.36 -6.19 -21.11
C HIS A 135 10.87 -4.91 -20.37
N LEU A 136 11.76 -4.14 -19.72
CA LEU A 136 11.34 -2.96 -18.94
C LEU A 136 10.59 -1.93 -19.79
N GLU A 137 11.06 -1.65 -21.02
CA GLU A 137 10.38 -0.73 -21.92
C GLU A 137 9.04 -1.29 -22.45
N GLU A 138 8.95 -2.61 -22.62
CA GLU A 138 7.71 -3.29 -22.98
C GLU A 138 6.67 -3.16 -21.86
N LEU A 139 7.07 -3.43 -20.60
CA LEU A 139 6.21 -3.28 -19.42
C LEU A 139 5.76 -1.81 -19.23
N ASP A 140 6.62 -0.81 -19.54
CA ASP A 140 6.21 0.60 -19.54
C ASP A 140 5.15 0.89 -20.61
N ARG A 141 5.29 0.31 -21.80
CA ARG A 141 4.27 0.45 -22.86
C ARG A 141 2.94 -0.18 -22.48
N LEU A 142 2.94 -1.27 -21.73
CA LEU A 142 1.76 -1.92 -21.17
C LEU A 142 1.14 -1.13 -20.01
N GLY A 143 1.84 -0.11 -19.51
CA GLY A 143 1.34 0.81 -18.50
C GLY A 143 1.67 0.43 -17.07
N CYS A 144 2.67 -0.45 -16.82
CA CYS A 144 3.19 -0.67 -15.48
C CYS A 144 3.64 0.65 -14.85
N VAL A 145 3.26 0.88 -13.59
CA VAL A 145 3.48 2.16 -12.91
C VAL A 145 4.87 2.30 -12.30
N ALA A 146 5.51 1.17 -12.01
CA ALA A 146 6.85 1.08 -11.43
C ALA A 146 7.46 -0.32 -11.63
N TYR A 147 8.72 -0.53 -11.21
CA TYR A 147 9.46 -1.80 -11.41
C TYR A 147 10.11 -2.23 -10.10
N LYS A 148 9.69 -3.37 -9.55
CA LYS A 148 10.14 -3.89 -8.25
C LYS A 148 11.36 -4.76 -8.37
N GLY A 149 12.39 -4.45 -7.59
CA GLY A 149 13.56 -5.32 -7.34
C GLY A 149 13.72 -5.66 -5.87
N PHE A 150 14.37 -6.79 -5.58
CA PHE A 150 14.75 -7.19 -4.23
C PHE A 150 16.25 -7.18 -4.09
N MET A 151 16.77 -6.38 -3.15
CA MET A 151 18.19 -6.37 -2.80
C MET A 151 18.54 -7.49 -1.82
N SER A 152 17.54 -8.23 -1.31
CA SER A 152 17.63 -9.43 -0.50
C SER A 152 16.93 -10.61 -1.17
N PHE A 153 17.05 -11.79 -0.60
CA PHE A 153 16.31 -12.96 -1.08
C PHE A 153 14.81 -12.77 -0.85
N ALA A 154 14.02 -12.99 -1.89
CA ALA A 154 12.56 -12.96 -1.83
C ALA A 154 11.97 -14.38 -1.93
N ASN A 155 12.02 -14.97 -3.12
CA ASN A 155 11.60 -16.35 -3.36
C ASN A 155 12.34 -16.91 -4.60
N PRO A 156 12.32 -18.24 -4.81
CA PRO A 156 13.03 -18.85 -5.93
C PRO A 156 12.54 -18.39 -7.32
N ASP A 157 11.24 -18.07 -7.46
CA ASP A 157 10.64 -17.67 -8.73
C ASP A 157 10.88 -16.18 -9.05
N TYR A 158 11.40 -15.43 -8.08
CA TYR A 158 11.69 -14.01 -8.23
C TYR A 158 13.09 -13.70 -7.65
N PRO A 159 14.16 -13.87 -8.46
CA PRO A 159 15.53 -13.81 -7.99
C PRO A 159 15.93 -12.38 -7.55
N GLN A 160 16.80 -12.32 -6.53
CA GLN A 160 17.44 -11.10 -6.08
C GLN A 160 18.17 -10.41 -7.24
N ILE A 161 18.09 -9.06 -7.25
CA ILE A 161 18.87 -8.25 -8.19
C ILE A 161 20.22 -7.89 -7.58
N THR A 162 21.31 -8.26 -8.27
CA THR A 162 22.67 -7.87 -7.86
C THR A 162 23.04 -6.50 -8.42
N ASP A 163 24.05 -5.84 -7.82
CA ASP A 163 24.39 -4.44 -8.08
C ASP A 163 24.58 -4.11 -9.56
N GLY A 164 25.27 -4.98 -10.33
CA GLY A 164 25.49 -4.77 -11.76
C GLY A 164 24.20 -4.74 -12.58
N TYR A 165 23.30 -5.71 -12.33
CA TYR A 165 21.97 -5.76 -12.97
C TYR A 165 21.07 -4.63 -12.47
N PHE A 166 21.18 -4.27 -11.21
CA PHE A 166 20.40 -3.17 -10.63
C PHE A 166 20.75 -1.85 -11.30
N VAL A 167 22.04 -1.48 -11.41
CA VAL A 167 22.49 -0.27 -12.10
C VAL A 167 22.11 -0.30 -13.59
N LYS A 168 22.22 -1.46 -14.26
CA LYS A 168 21.78 -1.61 -15.65
C LYS A 168 20.28 -1.35 -15.79
N GLY A 169 19.44 -1.96 -14.93
CA GLY A 169 17.99 -1.72 -14.91
C GLY A 169 17.63 -0.27 -14.63
N MET A 170 18.31 0.38 -13.67
CA MET A 170 18.13 1.80 -13.38
C MET A 170 18.43 2.70 -14.59
N ARG A 171 19.52 2.42 -15.34
CA ARG A 171 19.85 3.18 -16.57
C ARG A 171 18.79 3.03 -17.65
N ILE A 172 18.26 1.82 -17.83
CA ILE A 172 17.17 1.57 -18.79
C ILE A 172 15.93 2.35 -18.36
N ALA A 173 15.51 2.22 -17.09
CA ALA A 173 14.34 2.90 -16.55
C ALA A 173 14.47 4.43 -16.60
N ALA A 174 15.67 4.98 -16.36
CA ALA A 174 15.90 6.42 -16.49
C ALA A 174 15.63 6.95 -17.89
N GLY A 175 15.78 6.12 -18.92
CA GLY A 175 15.52 6.48 -20.33
C GLY A 175 14.06 6.79 -20.65
N PHE A 176 13.10 6.31 -19.83
CA PHE A 176 11.66 6.55 -20.00
C PHE A 176 10.99 7.11 -18.73
N ASP A 177 11.76 7.78 -17.85
CA ASP A 177 11.32 8.31 -16.54
C ASP A 177 10.62 7.25 -15.67
N GLY A 178 11.12 6.01 -15.72
CA GLY A 178 10.62 4.89 -14.94
C GLY A 178 10.89 5.04 -13.45
N LEU A 179 10.02 4.46 -12.62
CA LEU A 179 10.13 4.40 -11.17
C LEU A 179 10.66 3.03 -10.75
N ILE A 180 11.81 2.97 -10.13
CA ILE A 180 12.38 1.73 -9.60
C ILE A 180 12.08 1.63 -8.11
N GLY A 181 11.37 0.59 -7.69
CA GLY A 181 11.11 0.29 -6.29
C GLY A 181 11.96 -0.86 -5.77
N VAL A 182 12.42 -0.76 -4.54
CA VAL A 182 13.28 -1.78 -3.94
C VAL A 182 12.85 -2.18 -2.54
N HIS A 183 12.89 -3.49 -2.30
CA HIS A 183 13.06 -4.02 -0.95
C HIS A 183 14.55 -3.86 -0.59
N ALA A 184 14.86 -2.96 0.33
CA ALA A 184 16.21 -2.54 0.61
C ALA A 184 16.71 -3.16 1.92
N GLU A 185 17.26 -4.37 1.86
CA GLU A 185 18.02 -5.01 2.93
C GLU A 185 19.29 -5.66 2.37
N ASN A 186 20.39 -5.62 3.13
CA ASN A 186 21.60 -6.32 2.79
C ASN A 186 21.38 -7.84 2.87
N ALA A 187 21.43 -8.51 1.72
CA ALA A 187 21.05 -9.92 1.59
C ALA A 187 21.87 -10.85 2.49
N GLU A 188 23.19 -10.69 2.49
CA GLU A 188 24.11 -11.56 3.21
C GLU A 188 23.94 -11.39 4.72
N ALA A 189 23.92 -10.15 5.20
CA ALA A 189 23.76 -9.85 6.62
C ALA A 189 22.38 -10.27 7.15
N ALA A 190 21.30 -10.08 6.37
CA ALA A 190 19.95 -10.50 6.74
C ALA A 190 19.80 -12.02 6.82
N ASP A 191 20.42 -12.75 5.87
CA ASP A 191 20.41 -14.22 5.84
C ASP A 191 21.23 -14.78 7.01
N PHE A 192 22.44 -14.24 7.24
CA PHE A 192 23.30 -14.65 8.33
C PHE A 192 22.63 -14.45 9.70
N GLY A 193 22.11 -13.25 9.97
CA GLY A 193 21.44 -12.94 11.24
C GLY A 193 20.21 -13.80 11.47
N SER A 194 19.40 -14.05 10.43
CA SER A 194 18.23 -14.92 10.52
C SER A 194 18.61 -16.37 10.85
N LYS A 195 19.66 -16.92 10.24
CA LYS A 195 20.17 -18.26 10.51
C LYS A 195 20.78 -18.37 11.92
N GLU A 196 21.54 -17.35 12.34
CA GLU A 196 22.12 -17.29 13.68
C GLU A 196 21.02 -17.34 14.75
N MET A 197 19.97 -16.52 14.60
CA MET A 197 18.84 -16.51 15.54
C MET A 197 18.02 -17.80 15.49
N ALA A 198 17.83 -18.37 14.31
CA ALA A 198 17.13 -19.66 14.18
C ALA A 198 17.85 -20.83 14.88
N ALA A 199 19.17 -20.74 15.05
CA ALA A 199 19.98 -21.75 15.74
C ALA A 199 19.92 -21.62 17.27
N ARG A 200 19.41 -20.49 17.80
CA ARG A 200 19.30 -20.25 19.25
C ARG A 200 18.00 -20.85 19.79
N VAL A 201 18.00 -21.25 21.04
CA VAL A 201 16.84 -21.84 21.73
C VAL A 201 16.29 -20.85 22.76
N ASN A 202 14.95 -20.81 22.88
CA ASN A 202 14.27 -20.04 23.93
C ASN A 202 14.58 -18.53 23.90
N ILE A 203 14.74 -17.95 22.70
CA ILE A 203 14.87 -16.50 22.54
C ILE A 203 13.50 -15.88 22.17
N PRO A 204 13.24 -14.64 22.62
CA PRO A 204 12.01 -13.92 22.26
C PRO A 204 11.88 -13.70 20.77
N ASN A 205 10.65 -13.62 20.27
CA ASN A 205 10.39 -13.39 18.83
C ASN A 205 10.80 -11.98 18.39
N HIS A 206 10.74 -10.99 19.27
CA HIS A 206 11.19 -9.63 19.00
C HIS A 206 12.68 -9.54 18.63
N MET A 207 13.49 -10.60 18.93
CA MET A 207 14.87 -10.71 18.46
C MET A 207 14.98 -10.77 16.91
N HIS A 208 13.86 -10.83 16.21
CA HIS A 208 13.84 -10.64 14.76
C HIS A 208 14.37 -9.25 14.33
N ASP A 209 14.14 -8.24 15.16
CA ASP A 209 14.73 -6.91 15.00
C ASP A 209 16.27 -6.96 15.06
N GLU A 210 16.82 -7.80 15.96
CA GLU A 210 18.28 -8.02 16.09
C GLU A 210 18.83 -8.96 15.00
N ALA A 211 18.00 -9.88 14.46
CA ALA A 211 18.38 -10.73 13.33
C ALA A 211 18.56 -9.91 12.03
N ARG A 212 17.83 -8.83 11.91
CA ARG A 212 17.82 -7.91 10.76
C ARG A 212 17.94 -6.46 11.27
N PRO A 213 19.09 -6.09 11.88
CA PRO A 213 19.26 -4.82 12.57
C PRO A 213 19.16 -3.64 11.60
N TRP A 214 18.87 -2.47 12.16
CA TRP A 214 18.63 -1.24 11.42
C TRP A 214 19.67 -0.93 10.32
N TRP A 215 20.93 -1.26 10.56
CA TRP A 215 22.00 -0.99 9.58
C TRP A 215 21.96 -1.92 8.35
N VAL A 216 21.32 -3.10 8.44
CA VAL A 216 21.07 -4.00 7.30
C VAL A 216 20.17 -3.32 6.26
N GLU A 217 19.17 -2.59 6.73
CA GLU A 217 18.26 -1.81 5.90
C GLU A 217 18.95 -0.51 5.43
N LEU A 218 19.59 0.23 6.34
CA LEU A 218 20.25 1.50 6.01
C LEU A 218 21.34 1.35 4.96
N GLU A 219 22.20 0.32 5.04
CA GLU A 219 23.25 0.06 4.06
C GLU A 219 22.65 -0.13 2.66
N ALA A 220 21.61 -0.93 2.54
CA ALA A 220 20.97 -1.17 1.26
C ALA A 220 20.28 0.10 0.71
N ILE A 221 19.62 0.89 1.57
CA ILE A 221 19.05 2.20 1.20
C ILE A 221 20.14 3.13 0.66
N GLN A 222 21.27 3.25 1.37
CA GLN A 222 22.38 4.12 0.96
C GLN A 222 22.95 3.70 -0.40
N ARG A 223 23.13 2.42 -0.62
CA ARG A 223 23.61 1.85 -1.88
C ARG A 223 22.63 2.11 -3.02
N ALA A 224 21.33 1.89 -2.80
CA ALA A 224 20.29 2.17 -3.79
C ALA A 224 20.25 3.66 -4.17
N VAL A 225 20.34 4.57 -3.19
CA VAL A 225 20.38 6.03 -3.40
C VAL A 225 21.64 6.45 -4.15
N LEU A 226 22.81 5.87 -3.84
CA LEU A 226 24.04 6.12 -4.58
C LEU A 226 23.87 5.77 -6.07
N PHE A 227 23.27 4.62 -6.36
CA PHE A 227 23.01 4.19 -7.74
C PHE A 227 21.95 5.06 -8.43
N ALA A 228 20.90 5.47 -7.72
CA ALA A 228 19.91 6.40 -8.26
C ALA A 228 20.53 7.76 -8.60
N LYS A 229 21.39 8.30 -7.74
CA LYS A 229 22.15 9.54 -7.99
C LYS A 229 23.05 9.41 -9.22
N ALA A 230 23.71 8.26 -9.40
CA ALA A 230 24.60 8.00 -10.54
C ALA A 230 23.86 7.78 -11.86
N THR A 231 22.61 7.37 -11.84
CA THR A 231 21.80 7.03 -13.04
C THR A 231 20.73 8.07 -13.37
N GLY A 232 20.36 8.92 -12.39
CA GLY A 232 19.28 9.90 -12.53
C GLY A 232 17.86 9.30 -12.50
N VAL A 233 17.72 8.00 -12.19
CA VAL A 233 16.43 7.32 -12.13
C VAL A 233 15.59 7.79 -10.95
N ARG A 234 14.28 7.66 -11.06
CA ARG A 234 13.35 7.80 -9.94
C ARG A 234 13.40 6.54 -9.07
N LEU A 235 13.70 6.70 -7.78
CA LEU A 235 13.85 5.58 -6.84
C LEU A 235 12.69 5.61 -5.81
N TYR A 236 12.19 4.44 -5.46
CA TYR A 236 11.15 4.25 -4.45
C TYR A 236 11.63 3.23 -3.42
N ILE A 237 11.77 3.65 -2.18
CA ILE A 237 12.10 2.76 -1.07
C ILE A 237 10.81 2.21 -0.52
N CYS A 238 10.58 0.91 -0.72
CA CYS A 238 9.39 0.20 -0.25
C CYS A 238 9.46 0.00 1.27
N HIS A 239 8.31 -0.01 1.94
CA HIS A 239 8.12 -0.46 3.33
C HIS A 239 9.28 -0.12 4.28
N MET A 240 9.82 1.09 4.22
CA MET A 240 10.93 1.54 5.08
C MET A 240 10.52 1.59 6.55
N THR A 241 11.39 1.08 7.44
CA THR A 241 11.05 0.88 8.85
C THR A 241 11.85 1.71 9.84
N ILE A 242 12.95 2.33 9.43
CA ILE A 242 13.97 2.90 10.33
C ILE A 242 14.08 4.43 10.24
N ALA A 243 14.18 5.09 11.39
CA ALA A 243 14.34 6.53 11.50
C ALA A 243 15.65 7.03 10.87
N GLU A 244 16.73 6.27 11.00
CA GLU A 244 18.02 6.56 10.38
C GLU A 244 17.93 6.58 8.85
N GLY A 245 17.11 5.69 8.28
CA GLY A 245 16.81 5.66 6.85
C GLY A 245 16.01 6.89 6.42
N ALA A 246 15.00 7.28 7.20
CA ALA A 246 14.20 8.48 6.95
C ALA A 246 15.05 9.75 6.94
N GLU A 247 15.94 9.92 7.95
CA GLU A 247 16.85 11.07 8.01
C GLU A 247 17.82 11.10 6.82
N PHE A 248 18.38 9.95 6.46
CA PHE A 248 19.26 9.85 5.28
C PHE A 248 18.50 10.23 4.00
N LEU A 249 17.28 9.70 3.79
CA LEU A 249 16.46 9.96 2.60
C LEU A 249 15.99 11.42 2.53
N LYS A 250 15.66 12.03 3.67
CA LYS A 250 15.36 13.46 3.77
C LYS A 250 16.50 14.32 3.26
N ASN A 251 17.74 13.97 3.61
CA ASN A 251 18.93 14.67 3.14
C ASN A 251 19.21 14.39 1.65
N ALA A 252 19.03 13.15 1.17
CA ALA A 252 19.13 12.82 -0.24
C ALA A 252 18.13 13.61 -1.12
N LYS A 253 16.89 13.79 -0.65
CA LYS A 253 15.88 14.66 -1.30
C LYS A 253 16.35 16.11 -1.42
N LYS A 254 16.94 16.67 -0.35
CA LYS A 254 17.51 18.03 -0.35
C LYS A 254 18.67 18.19 -1.35
N GLU A 255 19.44 17.12 -1.58
CA GLU A 255 20.50 17.06 -2.59
C GLU A 255 19.98 16.88 -4.02
N GLY A 256 18.65 16.80 -4.21
CA GLY A 256 18.01 16.68 -5.52
C GLY A 256 17.92 15.26 -6.06
N VAL A 257 18.15 14.24 -5.25
CA VAL A 257 17.91 12.85 -5.66
C VAL A 257 16.39 12.63 -5.76
N LYS A 258 15.94 12.06 -6.87
CA LYS A 258 14.53 11.74 -7.10
C LYS A 258 14.16 10.46 -6.34
N VAL A 259 14.04 10.55 -5.02
CA VAL A 259 13.70 9.42 -4.16
C VAL A 259 12.39 9.64 -3.42
N TYR A 260 11.57 8.58 -3.36
CA TYR A 260 10.29 8.52 -2.69
C TYR A 260 10.32 7.43 -1.62
N VAL A 261 9.63 7.69 -0.52
CA VAL A 261 9.70 6.86 0.69
C VAL A 261 8.32 6.35 1.05
N GLU A 262 8.19 5.03 1.03
CA GLU A 262 7.01 4.33 1.55
C GLU A 262 7.31 3.79 2.94
N THR A 263 6.34 3.89 3.83
CA THR A 263 6.27 3.06 5.04
C THR A 263 4.94 2.33 5.09
N CYS A 264 4.76 1.45 6.08
CA CYS A 264 3.53 0.70 6.24
C CYS A 264 2.83 1.04 7.56
N PRO A 265 1.49 0.86 7.62
CA PRO A 265 0.73 1.12 8.85
C PRO A 265 1.28 0.37 10.06
N HIS A 266 1.65 -0.89 9.88
CA HIS A 266 2.13 -1.72 10.98
C HIS A 266 3.44 -1.23 11.60
N TYR A 267 4.31 -0.50 10.86
CA TYR A 267 5.52 0.15 11.40
C TYR A 267 5.25 1.43 12.17
N LEU A 268 4.03 1.97 12.08
CA LEU A 268 3.58 3.15 12.80
C LEU A 268 2.62 2.83 13.95
N LEU A 269 1.96 1.67 13.90
CA LEU A 269 0.91 1.27 14.84
C LEU A 269 1.41 0.30 15.91
N PHE A 270 2.40 -0.53 15.58
CA PHE A 270 2.94 -1.55 16.47
C PHE A 270 4.44 -1.32 16.71
N ASP A 271 4.92 -1.80 17.84
CA ASP A 271 6.34 -1.98 18.09
C ASP A 271 6.70 -3.48 18.13
N ARG A 272 7.99 -3.79 18.23
CA ARG A 272 8.52 -5.15 18.13
C ARG A 272 7.94 -6.14 19.15
N ASP A 273 7.38 -5.66 20.26
CA ASP A 273 6.78 -6.52 21.28
C ASP A 273 5.55 -7.27 20.74
N VAL A 274 4.89 -6.75 19.69
CA VAL A 274 3.80 -7.45 19.02
C VAL A 274 4.22 -8.83 18.46
N MET A 275 5.50 -9.02 18.14
CA MET A 275 6.01 -10.31 17.67
C MET A 275 6.04 -11.35 18.81
N ASP A 276 6.21 -10.94 20.05
CA ASP A 276 6.08 -11.84 21.21
C ASP A 276 4.61 -12.15 21.53
N GLU A 277 3.72 -11.18 21.35
CA GLU A 277 2.29 -11.33 21.61
C GLU A 277 1.59 -12.20 20.55
N LYS A 278 1.87 -11.95 19.27
CA LYS A 278 1.18 -12.58 18.13
C LYS A 278 1.99 -13.70 17.47
N GLY A 279 3.23 -13.92 17.91
CA GLY A 279 4.10 -14.93 17.32
C GLY A 279 4.38 -14.69 15.84
N ALA A 280 4.50 -15.76 15.08
CA ALA A 280 4.81 -15.72 13.66
C ALA A 280 3.79 -14.94 12.81
N TYR A 281 2.58 -14.72 13.32
CA TYR A 281 1.55 -13.94 12.63
C TYR A 281 1.90 -12.44 12.49
N ALA A 282 2.81 -11.92 13.37
CA ALA A 282 3.33 -10.57 13.28
C ALA A 282 4.70 -10.48 12.59
N LYS A 283 5.22 -11.59 12.03
CA LYS A 283 6.51 -11.59 11.34
C LYS A 283 6.39 -10.96 9.95
N CYS A 284 7.22 -9.94 9.66
CA CYS A 284 7.40 -9.32 8.35
C CYS A 284 8.89 -8.96 8.13
N ASN A 285 9.25 -8.63 6.90
CA ASN A 285 10.58 -8.15 6.50
C ASN A 285 10.44 -6.87 5.67
N PRO A 286 11.16 -5.78 6.06
CA PRO A 286 11.98 -5.64 7.26
C PRO A 286 11.15 -5.79 8.54
N PRO A 287 11.77 -6.04 9.72
CA PRO A 287 11.04 -6.32 10.96
C PRO A 287 10.38 -5.06 11.55
N ILE A 288 9.33 -5.27 12.36
CA ILE A 288 8.75 -4.23 13.21
C ILE A 288 9.81 -3.82 14.26
N ARG A 289 10.02 -2.52 14.44
CA ARG A 289 11.08 -1.95 15.25
C ARG A 289 10.65 -1.59 16.66
N SER A 290 11.60 -1.12 17.48
CA SER A 290 11.35 -0.67 18.84
C SER A 290 10.35 0.49 18.90
N ARG A 291 9.71 0.70 20.07
CA ARG A 291 8.80 1.83 20.30
C ARG A 291 9.48 3.17 20.05
N GLU A 292 10.74 3.33 20.45
CA GLU A 292 11.50 4.56 20.20
C GLU A 292 11.61 4.88 18.71
N ASN A 293 11.89 3.86 17.88
CA ASN A 293 11.95 4.04 16.43
C ASN A 293 10.57 4.39 15.85
N VAL A 294 9.49 3.76 16.33
CA VAL A 294 8.11 4.08 15.89
C VAL A 294 7.79 5.55 16.16
N GLU A 295 8.13 6.07 17.35
CA GLU A 295 7.87 7.49 17.67
C GLU A 295 8.66 8.43 16.74
N LYS A 296 9.92 8.12 16.44
CA LYS A 296 10.71 8.88 15.47
C LYS A 296 10.14 8.80 14.04
N MET A 297 9.65 7.64 13.61
CA MET A 297 9.03 7.49 12.29
C MET A 297 7.79 8.40 12.13
N TRP A 298 7.00 8.61 13.19
CA TRP A 298 5.90 9.56 13.15
C TRP A 298 6.35 11.01 12.88
N GLU A 299 7.53 11.42 13.37
CA GLU A 299 8.07 12.75 13.07
C GLU A 299 8.27 12.93 11.55
N TYR A 300 8.74 11.89 10.85
CA TYR A 300 8.93 11.91 9.41
C TYR A 300 7.64 11.79 8.59
N VAL A 301 6.56 11.28 9.18
CA VAL A 301 5.22 11.40 8.61
C VAL A 301 4.74 12.84 8.67
N PHE A 302 4.93 13.52 9.81
CA PHE A 302 4.49 14.91 10.00
C PHE A 302 5.28 15.91 9.16
N ASP A 303 6.57 15.72 8.97
CA ASP A 303 7.41 16.63 8.21
C ASP A 303 7.39 16.39 6.68
N GLY A 304 6.68 15.35 6.24
CA GLY A 304 6.52 15.01 4.81
C GLY A 304 7.71 14.28 4.20
N THR A 305 8.63 13.75 5.01
CA THR A 305 9.71 12.89 4.53
C THR A 305 9.17 11.55 4.00
N ILE A 306 8.18 10.98 4.72
CA ILE A 306 7.40 9.82 4.25
C ILE A 306 6.40 10.31 3.21
N ASP A 307 6.52 9.81 1.99
CA ASP A 307 5.67 10.20 0.87
C ASP A 307 4.39 9.37 0.80
N VAL A 308 4.48 8.07 1.08
CA VAL A 308 3.43 7.09 0.79
C VAL A 308 3.24 6.12 1.95
N LEU A 309 2.00 5.74 2.15
CA LEU A 309 1.60 4.65 3.04
C LEU A 309 1.07 3.49 2.20
N GLY A 310 1.87 2.42 2.05
CA GLY A 310 1.47 1.16 1.44
C GLY A 310 1.18 0.10 2.51
N SER A 311 0.29 -0.85 2.23
CA SER A 311 -0.05 -1.86 3.24
C SER A 311 0.97 -2.97 3.38
N ASP A 312 1.68 -3.29 2.31
CA ASP A 312 2.46 -4.52 2.14
C ASP A 312 1.61 -5.76 2.46
N HIS A 313 0.32 -5.70 2.05
CA HIS A 313 -0.60 -6.83 2.23
C HIS A 313 -0.08 -8.04 1.48
N GLY A 314 0.44 -9.00 2.24
CA GLY A 314 1.02 -10.25 1.74
C GLY A 314 0.66 -11.41 2.67
N PRO A 315 -0.61 -11.84 2.69
CA PRO A 315 -1.08 -12.83 3.66
C PRO A 315 -0.58 -14.24 3.36
N TYR A 316 -0.47 -15.03 4.42
CA TYR A 316 -0.22 -16.48 4.41
C TYR A 316 -1.29 -17.18 5.23
N SER A 317 -1.55 -18.45 4.96
CA SER A 317 -2.50 -19.21 5.78
C SER A 317 -1.97 -19.43 7.20
N ASP A 318 -2.89 -19.66 8.13
CA ASP A 318 -2.51 -19.90 9.53
C ASP A 318 -1.55 -21.10 9.67
N GLU A 319 -1.73 -22.15 8.87
CA GLU A 319 -0.85 -23.32 8.85
C GLU A 319 0.55 -22.99 8.33
N GLU A 320 0.64 -22.12 7.32
CA GLU A 320 1.94 -21.72 6.77
C GLU A 320 2.74 -20.84 7.75
N LYS A 321 2.06 -20.03 8.55
CA LYS A 321 2.70 -19.14 9.54
C LYS A 321 3.33 -19.88 10.72
N VAL A 322 3.02 -21.14 10.93
CA VAL A 322 3.56 -21.96 12.03
C VAL A 322 4.15 -23.29 11.53
N LYS A 323 4.42 -23.39 10.24
CA LYS A 323 4.80 -24.65 9.57
C LYS A 323 6.13 -25.21 10.05
N ASN A 324 7.11 -24.37 10.33
CA ASN A 324 8.47 -24.78 10.65
C ASN A 324 8.70 -24.93 12.16
N GLY A 325 7.77 -24.48 13.00
CA GLY A 325 7.89 -24.53 14.45
C GLY A 325 9.02 -23.70 15.05
N ASN A 326 9.60 -22.81 14.23
CA ASN A 326 10.64 -21.86 14.65
C ASN A 326 10.33 -20.51 14.01
N PHE A 327 10.04 -19.51 14.84
CA PHE A 327 9.66 -18.18 14.42
C PHE A 327 10.58 -17.61 13.32
N PHE A 328 11.91 -17.76 13.48
CA PHE A 328 12.89 -17.18 12.55
C PHE A 328 12.89 -17.84 11.16
N LEU A 329 12.32 -19.04 11.04
CA LEU A 329 12.19 -19.78 9.78
C LEU A 329 10.80 -19.68 9.15
N GLU A 330 9.81 -19.09 9.86
CA GLU A 330 8.46 -18.94 9.34
C GLU A 330 8.37 -17.86 8.25
N TYR A 331 7.32 -17.96 7.43
CA TYR A 331 7.06 -16.98 6.38
C TYR A 331 6.83 -15.57 6.94
N SER A 332 7.37 -14.57 6.24
CA SER A 332 7.24 -13.15 6.56
C SER A 332 6.17 -12.51 5.70
N GLY A 333 5.23 -11.80 6.31
CA GLY A 333 4.09 -11.15 5.68
C GLY A 333 2.77 -11.51 6.35
N PHE A 334 1.81 -10.61 6.26
CA PHE A 334 0.44 -10.77 6.80
C PHE A 334 -0.54 -9.89 6.03
N GLY A 335 -1.84 -10.15 6.22
CA GLY A 335 -2.91 -9.34 5.68
C GLY A 335 -3.31 -8.22 6.66
N GLY A 336 -4.11 -7.26 6.20
CA GLY A 336 -4.68 -6.25 7.08
C GLY A 336 -4.91 -4.89 6.45
N PHE A 337 -4.98 -4.79 5.14
CA PHE A 337 -5.27 -3.50 4.53
C PHE A 337 -6.70 -3.00 4.79
N ASP A 338 -7.63 -3.85 5.18
CA ASP A 338 -8.97 -3.48 5.65
C ASP A 338 -8.97 -2.77 7.02
N ALA A 339 -7.87 -2.85 7.80
CA ALA A 339 -7.65 -2.09 9.04
C ALA A 339 -6.76 -0.86 8.87
N MET A 340 -6.05 -0.72 7.75
CA MET A 340 -5.02 0.29 7.52
C MET A 340 -5.51 1.72 7.78
N LEU A 341 -6.54 2.16 7.06
CA LEU A 341 -7.03 3.54 7.16
C LEU A 341 -7.61 3.83 8.55
N ALA A 342 -8.38 2.89 9.13
CA ALA A 342 -8.95 3.03 10.47
C ALA A 342 -7.86 3.09 11.55
N GLY A 343 -6.80 2.30 11.44
CA GLY A 343 -5.63 2.36 12.29
C GLY A 343 -4.94 3.72 12.24
N MET A 344 -4.71 4.25 11.03
CA MET A 344 -4.12 5.57 10.84
C MET A 344 -5.02 6.72 11.31
N ILE A 345 -6.34 6.61 11.18
CA ILE A 345 -7.27 7.58 11.77
C ILE A 345 -7.16 7.52 13.30
N THR A 346 -7.16 6.32 13.88
CA THR A 346 -7.08 6.14 15.33
C THR A 346 -5.78 6.72 15.89
N GLU A 347 -4.65 6.25 15.42
CA GLU A 347 -3.35 6.61 15.98
C GLU A 347 -2.87 7.98 15.47
N GLY A 348 -2.97 8.22 14.17
CA GLY A 348 -2.50 9.45 13.56
C GLY A 348 -3.42 10.64 13.85
N VAL A 349 -4.69 10.54 13.43
CA VAL A 349 -5.59 11.69 13.51
C VAL A 349 -6.05 11.94 14.95
N HIS A 350 -6.57 10.93 15.65
CA HIS A 350 -7.14 11.13 16.99
C HIS A 350 -6.11 11.26 18.09
N LYS A 351 -5.05 10.47 18.09
CA LYS A 351 -4.08 10.51 19.20
C LYS A 351 -2.94 11.50 18.95
N ARG A 352 -2.50 11.68 17.70
CA ARG A 352 -1.32 12.49 17.36
C ARG A 352 -1.66 13.81 16.67
N GLY A 353 -2.92 14.01 16.26
CA GLY A 353 -3.35 15.25 15.60
C GLY A 353 -2.91 15.36 14.14
N LEU A 354 -2.66 14.24 13.46
CA LEU A 354 -2.31 14.23 12.03
C LEU A 354 -3.42 14.90 11.21
N PRO A 355 -3.12 15.93 10.40
CA PRO A 355 -4.12 16.54 9.54
C PRO A 355 -4.72 15.54 8.55
N LEU A 356 -6.03 15.62 8.31
CA LEU A 356 -6.70 14.79 7.31
C LEU A 356 -6.15 15.01 5.90
N THR A 357 -5.66 16.20 5.61
CA THR A 357 -4.97 16.52 4.34
C THR A 357 -3.67 15.75 4.20
N THR A 358 -2.88 15.64 5.26
CA THR A 358 -1.65 14.82 5.26
C THR A 358 -1.98 13.35 5.13
N LEU A 359 -2.96 12.83 5.89
CA LEU A 359 -3.40 11.44 5.75
C LEU A 359 -3.85 11.15 4.32
N SER A 360 -4.69 12.02 3.73
CA SER A 360 -5.15 11.89 2.34
C SER A 360 -3.99 11.95 1.34
N ALA A 361 -3.00 12.80 1.58
CA ALA A 361 -1.82 12.90 0.71
C ALA A 361 -1.04 11.58 0.69
N ILE A 362 -0.68 11.02 1.86
CA ILE A 362 0.16 9.81 1.93
C ILE A 362 -0.59 8.52 1.56
N THR A 363 -1.93 8.50 1.65
CA THR A 363 -2.74 7.31 1.31
C THR A 363 -3.32 7.35 -0.11
N ALA A 364 -3.31 8.50 -0.79
CA ALA A 364 -3.92 8.63 -2.12
C ALA A 364 -3.17 9.61 -3.03
N GLY A 365 -3.08 10.89 -2.67
CA GLY A 365 -2.62 11.95 -3.57
C GLY A 365 -1.18 11.78 -4.03
N ASN A 366 -0.27 11.51 -3.10
CA ASN A 366 1.15 11.32 -3.41
C ASN A 366 1.38 10.05 -4.22
N THR A 367 0.71 8.95 -3.86
CA THR A 367 0.78 7.69 -4.62
C THR A 367 0.35 7.91 -6.06
N ALA A 368 -0.80 8.60 -6.28
CA ALA A 368 -1.28 8.91 -7.61
C ALA A 368 -0.26 9.73 -8.42
N HIS A 369 0.36 10.73 -7.81
CA HIS A 369 1.35 11.58 -8.46
C HIS A 369 2.64 10.81 -8.79
N ILE A 370 3.19 10.10 -7.81
CA ILE A 370 4.45 9.37 -7.94
C ILE A 370 4.36 8.26 -8.99
N MET A 371 3.22 7.56 -9.04
CA MET A 371 3.00 6.43 -9.94
C MET A 371 2.36 6.82 -11.29
N GLY A 372 2.13 8.13 -11.53
CA GLY A 372 1.58 8.61 -12.79
C GLY A 372 0.10 8.26 -12.98
N LEU A 373 -0.69 8.19 -11.90
CA LEU A 373 -2.14 7.98 -11.93
C LEU A 373 -2.93 9.29 -11.80
N ALA A 374 -2.28 10.37 -11.35
CA ALA A 374 -2.86 11.71 -11.31
C ALA A 374 -2.90 12.32 -12.72
N PRO A 375 -3.89 13.20 -13.02
CA PRO A 375 -4.92 13.76 -12.13
C PRO A 375 -6.17 12.87 -12.01
N LYS A 376 -6.18 11.71 -12.67
CA LYS A 376 -7.37 10.84 -12.73
C LYS A 376 -7.73 10.28 -11.37
N LYS A 377 -6.74 9.87 -10.58
CA LYS A 377 -6.85 9.26 -9.25
C LYS A 377 -6.27 10.16 -8.15
N GLY A 378 -6.59 9.87 -6.89
CA GLY A 378 -5.91 10.41 -5.71
C GLY A 378 -6.44 11.74 -5.18
N SER A 379 -7.54 12.30 -5.72
CA SER A 379 -8.12 13.54 -5.22
C SER A 379 -9.64 13.60 -5.41
N LEU A 380 -10.30 14.53 -4.70
CA LEU A 380 -11.72 14.87 -4.91
C LEU A 380 -11.90 16.16 -5.74
N LEU A 381 -10.92 16.49 -6.57
CA LEU A 381 -10.99 17.67 -7.43
C LEU A 381 -11.84 17.39 -8.68
N PRO A 382 -12.50 18.43 -9.25
CA PRO A 382 -13.20 18.29 -10.52
C PRO A 382 -12.30 17.77 -11.63
N GLY A 383 -12.78 16.79 -12.39
CA GLY A 383 -12.04 16.08 -13.44
C GLY A 383 -11.43 14.74 -12.98
N ALA A 384 -11.32 14.50 -11.68
CA ALA A 384 -10.88 13.20 -11.17
C ALA A 384 -12.01 12.16 -11.23
N ASP A 385 -11.64 10.88 -11.21
CA ASP A 385 -12.58 9.79 -11.04
C ASP A 385 -13.30 9.93 -9.68
N ALA A 386 -14.58 9.57 -9.64
CA ALA A 386 -15.38 9.62 -8.43
C ALA A 386 -15.07 8.43 -7.51
N ASP A 387 -13.81 8.36 -7.05
CA ASP A 387 -13.34 7.43 -6.04
C ASP A 387 -13.47 8.10 -4.67
N ILE A 388 -14.53 7.77 -3.96
CA ILE A 388 -14.97 8.53 -2.79
C ILE A 388 -15.14 7.59 -1.60
N LEU A 389 -14.57 7.96 -0.46
CA LEU A 389 -14.84 7.34 0.83
C LEU A 389 -15.79 8.21 1.63
N VAL A 390 -16.77 7.59 2.22
CA VAL A 390 -17.59 8.18 3.29
C VAL A 390 -17.09 7.60 4.61
N VAL A 391 -16.46 8.44 5.42
CA VAL A 391 -15.80 8.03 6.67
C VAL A 391 -16.52 8.65 7.87
N ASP A 392 -16.86 7.82 8.86
CA ASP A 392 -17.25 8.29 10.18
C ASP A 392 -16.02 8.36 11.07
N LEU A 393 -15.51 9.54 11.34
CA LEU A 393 -14.31 9.70 12.17
C LEU A 393 -14.51 9.32 13.64
N ASN A 394 -15.78 9.32 14.12
CA ASN A 394 -16.08 9.16 15.54
C ASN A 394 -16.57 7.77 15.93
N GLU A 395 -16.89 6.92 14.97
CA GLU A 395 -17.36 5.56 15.25
C GLU A 395 -16.24 4.74 15.90
N GLU A 396 -16.48 4.28 17.12
CA GLU A 396 -15.59 3.38 17.86
C GLU A 396 -16.01 1.94 17.64
N TRP A 397 -15.06 1.07 17.35
CA TRP A 397 -15.31 -0.33 17.07
C TRP A 397 -14.07 -1.19 17.32
N VAL A 398 -14.27 -2.50 17.42
CA VAL A 398 -13.17 -3.48 17.57
C VAL A 398 -12.98 -4.18 16.24
N PHE A 399 -11.75 -4.22 15.74
CA PHE A 399 -11.44 -4.95 14.52
C PHE A 399 -11.52 -6.45 14.76
N ASP A 400 -12.35 -7.12 13.97
CA ASP A 400 -12.53 -8.57 14.02
C ASP A 400 -12.00 -9.20 12.73
N GLY A 401 -10.76 -9.71 12.79
CA GLY A 401 -10.08 -10.33 11.63
C GLY A 401 -10.82 -11.54 11.05
N THR A 402 -11.74 -12.16 11.81
CA THR A 402 -12.56 -13.29 11.31
C THR A 402 -13.68 -12.83 10.38
N LYS A 403 -13.99 -11.53 10.39
CA LYS A 403 -15.01 -10.91 9.51
C LYS A 403 -14.41 -10.21 8.30
N SER A 404 -13.09 -10.25 8.15
CA SER A 404 -12.41 -9.77 6.94
C SER A 404 -12.94 -10.50 5.70
N PHE A 405 -12.89 -9.82 4.55
CA PHE A 405 -13.17 -10.45 3.26
C PHE A 405 -11.97 -11.24 2.70
N SER A 406 -10.76 -11.07 3.28
CA SER A 406 -9.57 -11.83 2.90
C SER A 406 -9.77 -13.33 3.03
N LYS A 407 -9.11 -14.11 2.19
CA LYS A 407 -9.09 -15.58 2.30
C LYS A 407 -8.39 -16.05 3.56
N THR A 408 -7.45 -15.27 4.07
CA THR A 408 -6.69 -15.55 5.31
C THR A 408 -7.29 -14.86 6.53
N LYS A 409 -8.60 -14.60 6.52
CA LYS A 409 -9.30 -14.08 7.70
C LYS A 409 -9.10 -14.99 8.90
N SER A 410 -8.64 -14.40 10.01
CA SER A 410 -8.25 -15.17 11.19
C SER A 410 -8.32 -14.33 12.46
N ILE A 411 -8.45 -15.00 13.62
CA ILE A 411 -8.24 -14.39 14.93
C ILE A 411 -6.76 -14.03 15.17
N HIS A 412 -5.87 -14.60 14.36
CA HIS A 412 -4.44 -14.34 14.43
C HIS A 412 -3.99 -13.12 13.61
N ASN A 413 -4.90 -12.48 12.84
CA ASN A 413 -4.59 -11.22 12.18
C ASN A 413 -3.99 -10.22 13.18
N ILE A 414 -2.90 -9.56 12.81
CA ILE A 414 -2.14 -8.66 13.69
C ILE A 414 -3.03 -7.56 14.31
N TYR A 415 -4.06 -7.12 13.60
CA TYR A 415 -5.01 -6.09 14.05
C TYR A 415 -6.19 -6.66 14.85
N HIS A 416 -6.40 -8.00 14.89
CA HIS A 416 -7.55 -8.59 15.59
C HIS A 416 -7.59 -8.19 17.06
N GLY A 417 -8.73 -7.68 17.52
CA GLY A 417 -8.94 -7.15 18.86
C GLY A 417 -8.55 -5.69 19.06
N ALA A 418 -8.00 -5.02 18.03
CA ALA A 418 -7.64 -3.61 18.13
C ALA A 418 -8.88 -2.73 18.28
N ASN A 419 -8.86 -1.81 19.25
CA ASN A 419 -9.86 -0.76 19.43
C ASN A 419 -9.57 0.36 18.45
N LEU A 420 -10.45 0.55 17.48
CA LEU A 420 -10.31 1.53 16.42
C LEU A 420 -11.35 2.64 16.57
N LYS A 421 -10.97 3.86 16.19
CA LYS A 421 -11.83 5.03 16.10
C LYS A 421 -11.71 5.63 14.70
N GLY A 422 -12.84 5.71 14.02
CA GLY A 422 -12.92 6.03 12.61
C GLY A 422 -13.21 4.78 11.77
N LYS A 423 -14.25 4.85 10.93
CA LYS A 423 -14.70 3.72 10.15
C LYS A 423 -15.16 4.13 8.76
N VAL A 424 -14.71 3.38 7.76
CA VAL A 424 -15.22 3.50 6.39
C VAL A 424 -16.67 2.99 6.35
N LYS A 425 -17.59 3.84 6.00
CA LYS A 425 -19.03 3.51 5.88
C LYS A 425 -19.39 3.13 4.46
N GLN A 426 -18.79 3.82 3.48
CA GLN A 426 -19.01 3.55 2.07
C GLN A 426 -17.73 3.75 1.30
N THR A 427 -17.50 2.90 0.30
CA THR A 427 -16.43 3.03 -0.70
C THR A 427 -17.07 3.06 -2.08
N TRP A 428 -16.80 4.13 -2.80
CA TRP A 428 -17.27 4.36 -4.16
C TRP A 428 -16.09 4.33 -5.10
N VAL A 429 -16.20 3.60 -6.19
CA VAL A 429 -15.19 3.53 -7.25
C VAL A 429 -15.83 4.04 -8.53
N ARG A 430 -15.26 5.06 -9.13
CA ARG A 430 -15.79 5.69 -10.34
C ARG A 430 -17.31 5.91 -10.29
N GLY A 431 -17.77 6.52 -9.17
CA GLY A 431 -19.18 6.87 -8.95
C GLY A 431 -20.15 5.71 -8.68
N LYS A 432 -19.65 4.47 -8.55
CA LYS A 432 -20.45 3.30 -8.15
C LYS A 432 -20.13 2.89 -6.73
N LEU A 433 -21.17 2.59 -5.96
CA LEU A 433 -21.04 2.05 -4.61
C LEU A 433 -20.49 0.61 -4.67
N VAL A 434 -19.29 0.39 -4.12
CA VAL A 434 -18.65 -0.93 -4.09
C VAL A 434 -18.79 -1.60 -2.73
N TYR A 435 -18.71 -0.81 -1.66
CA TYR A 435 -18.84 -1.32 -0.30
C TYR A 435 -19.72 -0.38 0.54
N GLN A 436 -20.58 -0.97 1.38
CA GLN A 436 -21.38 -0.24 2.36
C GLN A 436 -21.62 -1.08 3.61
N ASN A 437 -21.22 -0.59 4.78
CA ASN A 437 -21.57 -1.13 6.11
C ASN A 437 -21.41 -2.67 6.22
N GLY A 438 -20.32 -3.24 5.76
CA GLY A 438 -20.06 -4.68 5.83
C GLY A 438 -20.57 -5.49 4.64
N CYS A 439 -21.13 -4.85 3.63
CA CYS A 439 -21.66 -5.51 2.43
C CYS A 439 -20.91 -5.05 1.18
N ILE A 440 -20.53 -6.00 0.33
CA ILE A 440 -20.02 -5.72 -1.01
C ILE A 440 -21.21 -5.49 -1.95
N CYS A 441 -21.20 -4.34 -2.63
CA CYS A 441 -22.30 -3.88 -3.49
C CYS A 441 -22.03 -4.11 -4.99
N GLN A 442 -20.76 -4.33 -5.39
CA GLN A 442 -20.40 -4.63 -6.76
C GLN A 442 -19.71 -5.98 -6.84
N PRO A 443 -20.03 -6.82 -7.85
CA PRO A 443 -19.36 -8.08 -8.06
C PRO A 443 -17.92 -7.87 -8.57
N GLY A 444 -17.13 -8.93 -8.61
CA GLY A 444 -15.89 -8.98 -9.37
C GLY A 444 -16.10 -8.61 -10.84
N GLY A 445 -15.04 -8.12 -11.49
CA GLY A 445 -15.07 -7.65 -12.88
C GLY A 445 -15.56 -6.22 -13.06
N TYR A 446 -15.88 -5.49 -11.98
CA TYR A 446 -16.15 -4.06 -12.04
C TYR A 446 -14.87 -3.22 -12.12
N GLY A 447 -13.81 -3.63 -11.43
CA GLY A 447 -12.52 -2.95 -11.43
C GLY A 447 -11.91 -2.82 -12.83
N GLN A 448 -11.19 -1.74 -13.06
CA GLN A 448 -10.49 -1.47 -14.32
C GLN A 448 -8.98 -1.37 -14.07
N TYR A 449 -8.22 -1.78 -15.07
CA TYR A 449 -6.79 -1.51 -15.11
C TYR A 449 -6.54 -0.03 -15.35
N ILE A 450 -5.74 0.58 -14.50
CA ILE A 450 -5.35 2.00 -14.61
C ILE A 450 -3.88 2.07 -15.01
N PRO A 451 -3.58 2.29 -16.29
CA PRO A 451 -2.21 2.41 -16.74
C PRO A 451 -1.58 3.72 -16.28
N LYS A 452 -0.26 3.76 -16.19
CA LYS A 452 0.52 4.99 -16.03
C LYS A 452 0.14 6.00 -17.13
N ILE A 453 -0.21 7.22 -16.74
CA ILE A 453 -0.45 8.34 -17.66
C ILE A 453 0.92 8.84 -18.16
N LYS A 454 1.08 8.91 -19.47
CA LYS A 454 2.31 9.37 -20.14
C LYS A 454 2.29 10.87 -20.36
#